data_f5b16acff203c28d39d56f307f96b41a
#
_entry.id   f5b16acff203c28d39d56f307f96b41a
#
_cell.length_a   1.000
_cell.length_b   1.000
_cell.length_c   1.000
_cell.angle_alpha   90.00
_cell.angle_beta   90.00
_cell.angle_gamma   90.00
#
_symmetry.space_group_name_H-M   'P 1'
#
loop_
_entity.id
_entity.type
_entity.pdbx_description
1 polymer ?
#
loop_
_entity_poly.entity_id
_entity_poly.type
_entity_poly.pdbx_seq_one_letter_code
_entity_poly.pdbx_strand_id
1 'polypeptide(L)'
;MRKLIAAFAFITVLLVATPAFAHVTVNPKEVVAGNFERVAFRVPNESDDARTTKLEVFLPENAPIASVSTMPVAGWTAAVTKRKLDKPIDMHGTAVSEVVSVITWTASSADAAVKPGQFQEFPVSLGPIP
;
A
#
# COMPACT_ATOMS: atom_id res chain seq x y z
N MET A 1 64.67 29.37 5.11
CA MET A 1 63.38 29.40 4.42
C MET A 1 62.53 28.21 4.89
N ARG A 2 61.55 28.49 5.73
CA ARG A 2 60.59 27.45 6.16
C ARG A 2 59.43 27.44 5.19
N LYS A 3 59.24 26.32 4.45
CA LYS A 3 58.07 26.09 3.61
C LYS A 3 56.94 25.55 4.51
N LEU A 4 55.92 26.37 4.73
CA LEU A 4 54.66 25.94 5.33
C LEU A 4 53.86 25.17 4.26
N ILE A 5 53.73 23.87 4.45
CA ILE A 5 52.83 23.03 3.67
C ILE A 5 51.46 23.10 4.39
N ALA A 6 50.56 23.86 3.83
CA ALA A 6 49.13 23.85 4.27
C ALA A 6 48.48 22.58 3.74
N ALA A 7 48.27 21.62 4.62
CA ALA A 7 47.45 20.46 4.31
C ALA A 7 45.97 20.88 4.32
N PHE A 8 45.36 20.99 3.14
CA PHE A 8 43.93 21.14 2.98
C PHE A 8 43.27 19.78 3.24
N ALA A 9 42.68 19.62 4.41
CA ALA A 9 41.86 18.47 4.69
C ALA A 9 40.52 18.65 3.98
N PHE A 10 40.29 17.90 2.90
CA PHE A 10 39.00 17.79 2.23
C PHE A 10 38.08 16.93 3.12
N ILE A 11 37.15 17.56 3.85
CA ILE A 11 36.08 16.84 4.55
C ILE A 11 35.05 16.50 3.52
N THR A 12 35.04 15.26 3.04
CA THR A 12 33.98 14.73 2.20
C THR A 12 32.80 14.42 3.12
N VAL A 13 31.80 15.30 3.17
CA VAL A 13 30.54 15.02 3.84
C VAL A 13 29.77 14.03 2.94
N LEU A 14 29.75 12.77 3.33
CA LEU A 14 28.87 11.78 2.74
C LEU A 14 27.44 12.12 3.18
N LEU A 15 26.66 12.73 2.31
CA LEU A 15 25.21 12.85 2.45
C LEU A 15 24.62 11.46 2.26
N VAL A 16 24.37 10.75 3.35
CA VAL A 16 23.57 9.53 3.33
C VAL A 16 22.11 9.98 3.20
N ALA A 17 21.57 9.87 1.98
CA ALA A 17 20.14 10.04 1.77
C ALA A 17 19.43 8.86 2.44
N THR A 18 18.74 9.08 3.56
CA THR A 18 17.84 8.09 4.15
C THR A 18 16.59 8.04 3.25
N PRO A 19 16.17 6.83 2.77
CA PRO A 19 14.94 6.72 2.02
C PRO A 19 13.78 7.13 2.93
N ALA A 20 12.95 8.08 2.47
CA ALA A 20 11.71 8.43 3.14
C ALA A 20 10.71 7.31 2.88
N PHE A 21 10.35 6.55 3.93
CA PHE A 21 9.31 5.53 3.88
C PHE A 21 7.98 6.17 4.28
N ALA A 22 7.06 6.29 3.31
CA ALA A 22 5.67 6.56 3.61
C ALA A 22 5.04 5.30 4.21
N HIS A 23 4.50 5.41 5.45
CA HIS A 23 3.82 4.30 6.10
C HIS A 23 2.37 4.22 5.67
N VAL A 24 2.03 3.17 4.91
CA VAL A 24 0.63 2.83 4.64
C VAL A 24 0.03 2.21 5.90
N THR A 25 -1.10 2.72 6.32
CA THR A 25 -1.84 2.21 7.48
C THR A 25 -3.21 1.69 7.07
N VAL A 26 -3.74 0.76 7.85
CA VAL A 26 -5.10 0.20 7.67
C VAL A 26 -5.99 0.71 8.80
N ASN A 27 -7.16 1.22 8.45
CA ASN A 27 -8.15 1.71 9.39
C ASN A 27 -9.53 1.08 9.10
N PRO A 28 -10.22 0.56 10.12
CA PRO A 28 -9.78 0.38 11.50
C PRO A 28 -8.63 -0.63 11.64
N LYS A 29 -7.94 -0.60 12.77
CA LYS A 29 -6.83 -1.54 13.06
C LYS A 29 -7.31 -2.94 13.43
N GLU A 30 -8.55 -3.04 13.91
CA GLU A 30 -9.19 -4.28 14.32
C GLU A 30 -10.54 -4.41 13.65
N VAL A 31 -10.89 -5.61 13.26
CA VAL A 31 -12.16 -5.98 12.63
C VAL A 31 -12.72 -7.24 13.28
N VAL A 32 -14.01 -7.48 13.11
CA VAL A 32 -14.69 -8.62 13.74
C VAL A 32 -14.65 -9.84 12.82
N ALA A 33 -14.13 -10.95 13.35
CA ALA A 33 -14.13 -12.23 12.66
C ALA A 33 -15.55 -12.67 12.30
N GLY A 34 -15.70 -13.26 11.11
CA GLY A 34 -16.98 -13.71 10.55
C GLY A 34 -17.79 -12.64 9.84
N ASN A 35 -17.48 -11.38 10.03
CA ASN A 35 -18.20 -10.28 9.38
C ASN A 35 -17.59 -9.86 8.06
N PHE A 36 -18.38 -9.13 7.26
CA PHE A 36 -17.87 -8.28 6.19
C PHE A 36 -17.57 -6.91 6.79
N GLU A 37 -16.38 -6.40 6.52
CA GLU A 37 -15.89 -5.18 7.13
C GLU A 37 -15.42 -4.18 6.08
N ARG A 38 -15.64 -2.89 6.36
CA ARG A 38 -15.03 -1.81 5.61
C ARG A 38 -13.69 -1.46 6.24
N VAL A 39 -12.63 -1.54 5.46
CA VAL A 39 -11.32 -1.04 5.85
C VAL A 39 -10.82 -0.03 4.81
N ALA A 40 -9.98 0.89 5.21
CA ALA A 40 -9.35 1.84 4.30
C ALA A 40 -7.84 1.81 4.47
N PHE A 41 -7.13 1.74 3.34
CA PHE A 41 -5.68 1.90 3.30
C PHE A 41 -5.37 3.37 3.16
N ARG A 42 -4.68 3.94 4.15
CA ARG A 42 -4.25 5.33 4.15
C ARG A 42 -2.82 5.44 3.67
N VAL A 43 -2.61 6.15 2.56
CA VAL A 43 -1.33 6.29 1.88
C VAL A 43 -0.89 7.74 1.92
N PRO A 44 -0.01 8.12 2.87
CA PRO A 44 0.57 9.46 2.89
C PRO A 44 1.75 9.54 1.91
N ASN A 45 2.00 10.73 1.39
CA ASN A 45 3.20 11.02 0.61
C ASN A 45 4.12 11.96 1.39
N GLU A 46 5.23 11.43 1.88
CA GLU A 46 6.26 12.14 2.64
C GLU A 46 7.46 12.55 1.78
N SER A 47 7.42 12.31 0.47
CA SER A 47 8.44 12.76 -0.47
C SER A 47 8.40 14.29 -0.64
N ASP A 48 9.54 14.89 -0.94
CA ASP A 48 9.63 16.33 -1.21
C ASP A 48 9.21 16.69 -2.64
N ASP A 49 9.36 15.77 -3.58
CA ASP A 49 9.22 16.03 -5.02
C ASP A 49 8.47 14.94 -5.81
N ALA A 50 8.46 13.71 -5.34
CA ALA A 50 7.83 12.59 -6.04
C ALA A 50 6.35 12.45 -5.66
N ARG A 51 5.53 11.95 -6.61
CA ARG A 51 4.12 11.64 -6.42
C ARG A 51 3.91 10.14 -6.29
N THR A 52 2.94 9.73 -5.48
CA THR A 52 2.54 8.33 -5.37
C THR A 52 1.52 8.03 -6.45
N THR A 53 1.86 7.11 -7.35
CA THR A 53 1.05 6.79 -8.54
C THR A 53 0.44 5.40 -8.49
N LYS A 54 0.88 4.54 -7.58
CA LYS A 54 0.42 3.15 -7.49
C LYS A 54 0.45 2.65 -6.06
N LEU A 55 -0.57 1.90 -5.68
CA LEU A 55 -0.64 1.16 -4.43
C LEU A 55 -0.94 -0.30 -4.75
N GLU A 56 -0.14 -1.21 -4.21
CA GLU A 56 -0.41 -2.64 -4.23
C GLU A 56 -0.59 -3.15 -2.80
N VAL A 57 -1.67 -3.88 -2.57
CA VAL A 57 -1.98 -4.52 -1.30
C VAL A 57 -2.02 -6.03 -1.48
N PHE A 58 -1.12 -6.72 -0.81
CA PHE A 58 -1.03 -8.17 -0.80
C PHE A 58 -1.83 -8.72 0.38
N LEU A 59 -2.84 -9.55 0.10
CA LEU A 59 -3.64 -10.17 1.14
C LEU A 59 -2.92 -11.40 1.71
N PRO A 60 -3.13 -11.73 3.02
CA PRO A 60 -2.46 -12.86 3.64
C PRO A 60 -2.82 -14.19 2.98
N GLU A 61 -1.83 -15.03 2.72
CA GLU A 61 -2.07 -16.37 2.14
C GLU A 61 -2.64 -17.35 3.18
N ASN A 62 -2.25 -17.19 4.44
CA ASN A 62 -2.69 -18.05 5.56
C ASN A 62 -4.05 -17.66 6.15
N ALA A 63 -4.62 -16.56 5.71
CA ALA A 63 -5.94 -16.07 6.14
C ALA A 63 -6.72 -15.58 4.93
N PRO A 64 -7.16 -16.50 4.04
CA PRO A 64 -7.79 -16.14 2.77
C PRO A 64 -9.12 -15.42 3.00
N ILE A 65 -9.33 -14.34 2.24
CA ILE A 65 -10.55 -13.53 2.26
C ILE A 65 -11.31 -13.79 0.97
N ALA A 66 -12.51 -14.34 1.09
CA ALA A 66 -13.27 -14.83 -0.07
C ALA A 66 -13.80 -13.70 -0.96
N SER A 67 -14.13 -12.55 -0.40
CA SER A 67 -14.74 -11.45 -1.15
C SER A 67 -14.06 -10.13 -0.84
N VAL A 68 -13.75 -9.39 -1.90
CA VAL A 68 -13.21 -8.01 -1.83
C VAL A 68 -13.95 -7.16 -2.85
N SER A 69 -14.49 -6.04 -2.40
CA SER A 69 -15.06 -5.00 -3.25
C SER A 69 -14.31 -3.69 -3.01
N THR A 70 -13.85 -3.07 -4.07
CA THR A 70 -13.15 -1.77 -3.99
C THR A 70 -14.15 -0.63 -4.10
N MET A 71 -13.95 0.41 -3.28
CA MET A 71 -14.70 1.65 -3.43
C MET A 71 -14.09 2.47 -4.57
N PRO A 72 -14.89 3.04 -5.49
CA PRO A 72 -14.37 3.94 -6.51
C PRO A 72 -13.65 5.14 -5.88
N VAL A 73 -12.45 5.43 -6.39
CA VAL A 73 -11.66 6.60 -5.99
C VAL A 73 -11.43 7.44 -7.23
N ALA A 74 -11.84 8.71 -7.17
CA ALA A 74 -11.73 9.62 -8.31
C ALA A 74 -10.28 9.73 -8.81
N GLY A 75 -10.08 9.52 -10.10
CA GLY A 75 -8.77 9.58 -10.74
C GLY A 75 -7.90 8.33 -10.55
N TRP A 76 -8.44 7.25 -9.95
CA TRP A 76 -7.72 6.00 -9.73
C TRP A 76 -8.50 4.81 -10.31
N THR A 77 -7.77 3.85 -10.82
CA THR A 77 -8.30 2.57 -11.30
C THR A 77 -7.90 1.46 -10.35
N ALA A 78 -8.85 0.66 -9.89
CA ALA A 78 -8.61 -0.51 -9.06
C ALA A 78 -8.67 -1.79 -9.91
N ALA A 79 -7.77 -2.72 -9.64
CA ALA A 79 -7.76 -4.05 -10.21
C ALA A 79 -7.45 -5.07 -9.12
N VAL A 80 -8.02 -6.28 -9.25
CA VAL A 80 -7.77 -7.38 -8.32
C VAL A 80 -7.15 -8.55 -9.05
N THR A 81 -6.18 -9.20 -8.40
CA THR A 81 -5.60 -10.47 -8.85
C THR A 81 -6.08 -11.57 -7.94
N LYS A 82 -6.53 -12.68 -8.50
CA LYS A 82 -7.02 -13.85 -7.75
C LYS A 82 -6.01 -14.98 -7.77
N ARG A 83 -6.09 -15.82 -6.74
CA ARG A 83 -5.37 -17.09 -6.67
C ARG A 83 -6.33 -18.26 -6.39
N LYS A 84 -6.00 -19.42 -6.86
CA LYS A 84 -6.73 -20.66 -6.54
C LYS A 84 -6.30 -21.17 -5.16
N LEU A 85 -7.26 -21.71 -4.42
CA LEU A 85 -7.03 -22.39 -3.16
C LEU A 85 -6.87 -23.90 -3.41
N ASP A 86 -5.95 -24.55 -2.67
CA ASP A 86 -5.81 -25.99 -2.68
C ASP A 86 -7.04 -26.71 -2.13
N LYS A 87 -7.68 -26.06 -1.12
CA LYS A 87 -8.94 -26.51 -0.54
C LYS A 87 -9.94 -25.35 -0.54
N PRO A 88 -11.19 -25.59 -0.99
CA PRO A 88 -12.24 -24.58 -0.90
C PRO A 88 -12.47 -24.15 0.54
N ILE A 89 -12.83 -22.86 0.71
CA ILE A 89 -13.31 -22.31 1.97
C ILE A 89 -14.83 -22.08 1.90
N ASP A 90 -15.48 -22.14 3.05
CA ASP A 90 -16.90 -21.84 3.16
C ASP A 90 -17.12 -20.32 3.29
N MET A 91 -17.97 -19.77 2.42
CA MET A 91 -18.43 -18.40 2.51
C MET A 91 -19.96 -18.42 2.72
N HIS A 92 -20.37 -18.43 3.98
CA HIS A 92 -21.78 -18.45 4.39
C HIS A 92 -22.61 -19.51 3.64
N GLY A 93 -22.09 -20.76 3.60
CA GLY A 93 -22.74 -21.90 2.94
C GLY A 93 -22.35 -22.11 1.48
N THR A 94 -21.54 -21.23 0.89
CA THR A 94 -21.04 -21.36 -0.48
C THR A 94 -19.56 -21.73 -0.48
N ALA A 95 -19.19 -22.80 -1.18
CA ALA A 95 -17.79 -23.18 -1.36
C ALA A 95 -17.10 -22.23 -2.33
N VAL A 96 -15.97 -21.67 -1.90
CA VAL A 96 -15.16 -20.74 -2.70
C VAL A 96 -13.77 -21.31 -2.88
N SER A 97 -13.33 -21.45 -4.12
CA SER A 97 -12.02 -22.01 -4.50
C SER A 97 -11.04 -20.99 -5.05
N GLU A 98 -11.46 -19.76 -5.26
CA GLU A 98 -10.61 -18.61 -5.63
C GLU A 98 -10.81 -17.45 -4.67
N VAL A 99 -9.71 -16.79 -4.31
CA VAL A 99 -9.71 -15.62 -3.44
C VAL A 99 -8.84 -14.53 -4.04
N VAL A 100 -9.09 -13.28 -3.64
CA VAL A 100 -8.24 -12.16 -4.04
C VAL A 100 -6.89 -12.27 -3.34
N SER A 101 -5.82 -12.17 -4.11
CA SER A 101 -4.44 -12.19 -3.60
C SER A 101 -3.81 -10.79 -3.55
N VAL A 102 -4.08 -9.96 -4.56
CA VAL A 102 -3.52 -8.60 -4.67
C VAL A 102 -4.60 -7.64 -5.11
N ILE A 103 -4.62 -6.46 -4.50
CA ILE A 103 -5.42 -5.33 -4.94
C ILE A 103 -4.46 -4.24 -5.40
N THR A 104 -4.65 -3.72 -6.61
CA THR A 104 -3.79 -2.70 -7.20
C THR A 104 -4.61 -1.47 -7.55
N TRP A 105 -4.18 -0.31 -7.07
CA TRP A 105 -4.71 0.98 -7.49
C TRP A 105 -3.66 1.74 -8.27
N THR A 106 -4.06 2.30 -9.41
CA THR A 106 -3.18 3.07 -10.28
C THR A 106 -3.81 4.42 -10.56
N ALA A 107 -3.05 5.50 -10.38
CA ALA A 107 -3.50 6.84 -10.74
C ALA A 107 -3.64 6.96 -12.27
N SER A 108 -4.74 7.54 -12.72
CA SER A 108 -5.03 7.73 -14.16
C SER A 108 -4.17 8.81 -14.78
N SER A 109 -3.65 9.73 -13.97
CA SER A 109 -2.82 10.85 -14.40
C SER A 109 -1.91 11.34 -13.27
N ALA A 110 -0.92 12.15 -13.60
CA ALA A 110 -0.08 12.81 -12.61
C ALA A 110 -0.88 13.72 -11.66
N ASP A 111 -1.97 14.31 -12.13
CA ASP A 111 -2.82 15.19 -11.32
C ASP A 111 -3.64 14.42 -10.28
N ALA A 112 -4.00 13.16 -10.57
CA ALA A 112 -4.71 12.29 -9.64
C ALA A 112 -3.79 11.63 -8.62
N ALA A 113 -2.48 11.59 -8.86
CA ALA A 113 -1.49 11.01 -7.96
C ALA A 113 -1.46 11.74 -6.62
N VAL A 114 -1.05 11.03 -5.57
CA VAL A 114 -0.88 11.64 -4.24
C VAL A 114 0.35 12.52 -4.26
N LYS A 115 0.15 13.82 -4.07
CA LYS A 115 1.21 14.83 -4.11
C LYS A 115 1.95 14.91 -2.77
N PRO A 116 3.18 15.44 -2.76
CA PRO A 116 3.89 15.70 -1.51
C PRO A 116 3.03 16.45 -0.49
N GLY A 117 3.05 15.98 0.77
CA GLY A 117 2.28 16.57 1.86
C GLY A 117 0.79 16.20 1.89
N GLN A 118 0.33 15.37 0.96
CA GLN A 118 -1.05 14.88 0.91
C GLN A 118 -1.12 13.39 1.32
N PHE A 119 -2.33 12.91 1.58
CA PHE A 119 -2.62 11.49 1.69
C PHE A 119 -3.88 11.14 0.90
N GLN A 120 -4.00 9.89 0.51
CA GLN A 120 -5.18 9.31 -0.13
C GLN A 120 -5.63 8.09 0.67
N GLU A 121 -6.94 7.91 0.80
CA GLU A 121 -7.53 6.69 1.31
C GLU A 121 -8.09 5.82 0.18
N PHE A 122 -7.92 4.50 0.33
CA PHE A 122 -8.42 3.50 -0.59
C PHE A 122 -9.29 2.51 0.18
N PRO A 123 -10.62 2.76 0.27
CA PRO A 123 -11.52 1.89 0.99
C PRO A 123 -11.84 0.61 0.24
N VAL A 124 -12.03 -0.48 0.99
CA VAL A 124 -12.52 -1.75 0.49
C VAL A 124 -13.55 -2.31 1.46
N SER A 125 -14.50 -3.07 0.93
CA SER A 125 -15.33 -3.98 1.72
C SER A 125 -14.83 -5.39 1.50
N LEU A 126 -14.50 -6.09 2.57
CA LEU A 126 -13.92 -7.43 2.48
C LEU A 126 -14.47 -8.37 3.56
N GLY A 127 -14.45 -9.64 3.26
CA GLY A 127 -14.93 -10.65 4.19
C GLY A 127 -15.36 -11.95 3.49
N PRO A 128 -15.90 -12.89 4.25
CA PRO A 128 -15.93 -12.87 5.74
C PRO A 128 -14.51 -12.83 6.31
N ILE A 129 -14.34 -12.06 7.38
CA ILE A 129 -13.04 -12.00 8.08
C ILE A 129 -12.74 -13.37 8.70
N PRO A 130 -11.58 -13.97 8.39
CA PRO A 130 -11.21 -15.28 8.91
C PRO A 130 -10.97 -15.29 10.41
#